data_46656020d0c5e44a77abf9c4baa803fb
#
_entry.id   46656020d0c5e44a77abf9c4baa803fb
#
_cell.length_a   1.000
_cell.length_b   1.000
_cell.length_c   1.000
_cell.angle_alpha   90.00
_cell.angle_beta   90.00
_cell.angle_gamma   90.00
#
_symmetry.space_group_name_H-M   'P 1'
#
loop_
_entity.id
_entity.type
_entity.pdbx_description
1 polymer ?
#
loop_
_entity_poly.entity_id
_entity_poly.type
_entity_poly.pdbx_seq_one_letter_code
_entity_poly.pdbx_strand_id
1 'polypeptide(L)'
;MALGNVFMRDTDGNIPVLRSNTIEKVCGLIFDISGQTKFWTEGGGANIADTWKDKVVELNSLNDAIEAGITAYTGGVDEEDSASTDILAGIPYYHISQFFSMAGGSGRLFVMFADCSDDWNAIIEMQRAASGSIFQIGVWTEQKLWSQPDSMANTYSLNLVADINRVAVELADDYFAPASILLCANTSKVVVDSSPKDQIAISKIPSCVVDARYVTVLLSQSMDEKVRRMQASLESTTPVGVVGLALGTLTQAGVGESIGWVRQFDLVNYIPAIEMGFGDSSLAEGGIKNGLSYSALSKSQLNALEEAGYVFVRSFEGMEGHTYFANDHTCSAGDFCTISRNRTINKSRRLIRIALLPYVNSPIKVDPSNGNLSSAQVTVFENLLKDILLSLIHISEP
;
A
#
# COMPACT_ATOMS: atom_id res chain seq x y z
N MET A 1 -31.52 6.56 20.20
CA MET A 1 -30.31 7.16 20.77
C MET A 1 -29.13 6.49 20.11
N ALA A 2 -28.22 7.25 19.53
CA ALA A 2 -26.97 6.69 19.00
C ALA A 2 -26.09 6.21 20.16
N LEU A 3 -25.33 5.14 19.94
CA LEU A 3 -24.33 4.67 20.90
C LEU A 3 -23.29 5.77 21.16
N GLY A 4 -22.93 5.98 22.42
CA GLY A 4 -21.88 6.94 22.79
C GLY A 4 -20.55 6.53 22.16
N ASN A 5 -19.87 7.48 21.51
CA ASN A 5 -18.59 7.23 20.83
C ASN A 5 -17.70 8.47 20.82
N VAL A 6 -16.41 8.28 20.52
CA VAL A 6 -15.43 9.36 20.35
C VAL A 6 -15.20 9.55 18.85
N PHE A 7 -15.57 10.74 18.35
CA PHE A 7 -15.35 11.15 16.98
C PHE A 7 -14.15 12.10 16.91
N MET A 8 -13.30 11.93 15.92
CA MET A 8 -12.14 12.77 15.71
C MET A 8 -12.12 13.26 14.27
N ARG A 9 -11.80 14.53 14.08
CA ARG A 9 -11.60 15.15 12.76
C ARG A 9 -10.21 15.74 12.70
N ASP A 10 -9.56 15.51 11.57
CA ASP A 10 -8.27 16.11 11.27
C ASP A 10 -8.50 17.36 10.41
N THR A 11 -7.68 18.38 10.61
CA THR A 11 -7.66 19.60 9.81
C THR A 11 -6.24 19.81 9.28
N ASP A 12 -6.12 20.37 8.09
CA ASP A 12 -4.83 20.76 7.54
C ASP A 12 -4.17 21.82 8.44
N GLY A 13 -2.90 21.66 8.71
CA GLY A 13 -2.09 22.52 9.57
C GLY A 13 -0.66 21.99 9.61
N ASN A 14 0.24 22.65 10.33
CA ASN A 14 1.62 22.20 10.47
C ASN A 14 1.71 20.92 11.33
N ILE A 15 1.76 19.77 10.69
CA ILE A 15 1.98 18.48 11.35
C ILE A 15 3.48 18.22 11.44
N PRO A 16 4.09 18.20 12.63
CA PRO A 16 5.49 17.85 12.78
C PRO A 16 5.70 16.38 12.41
N VAL A 17 6.80 16.07 11.74
CA VAL A 17 7.23 14.69 11.52
C VAL A 17 7.71 14.14 12.87
N LEU A 18 6.92 13.26 13.45
CA LEU A 18 7.26 12.60 14.69
C LEU A 18 8.05 11.32 14.40
N ARG A 19 9.25 11.22 14.98
CA ARG A 19 10.01 9.97 15.01
C ARG A 19 9.57 9.15 16.21
N SER A 20 9.16 7.92 15.99
CA SER A 20 8.77 6.99 17.07
C SER A 20 9.59 5.72 16.96
N ASN A 21 10.13 5.27 18.09
CA ASN A 21 10.82 3.98 18.19
C ASN A 21 9.81 2.80 18.27
N THR A 22 8.53 3.09 18.37
CA THR A 22 7.49 2.06 18.32
C THR A 22 7.20 1.73 16.88
N ILE A 23 7.51 0.50 16.49
CA ILE A 23 7.31 0.02 15.13
C ILE A 23 5.92 -0.58 15.02
N GLU A 24 5.12 -0.07 14.08
CA GLU A 24 3.81 -0.62 13.75
C GLU A 24 4.00 -1.75 12.73
N LYS A 25 4.04 -2.98 13.24
CA LYS A 25 4.46 -4.17 12.47
C LYS A 25 3.31 -5.01 11.94
N VAL A 26 2.09 -4.56 12.10
CA VAL A 26 0.90 -5.28 11.65
C VAL A 26 0.43 -4.72 10.33
N CYS A 27 0.49 -5.56 9.29
CA CYS A 27 0.12 -5.21 7.93
C CYS A 27 -0.99 -6.11 7.41
N GLY A 28 -1.74 -5.61 6.43
CA GLY A 28 -2.65 -6.37 5.61
C GLY A 28 -2.17 -6.44 4.17
N LEU A 29 -2.50 -7.48 3.43
CA LEU A 29 -2.26 -7.63 2.01
C LEU A 29 -3.48 -8.27 1.35
N ILE A 30 -4.14 -7.51 0.49
CA ILE A 30 -5.31 -7.94 -0.27
C ILE A 30 -4.87 -8.21 -1.70
N PHE A 31 -5.18 -9.40 -2.18
CA PHE A 31 -5.11 -9.76 -3.59
C PHE A 31 -6.51 -9.71 -4.18
N ASP A 32 -6.74 -8.74 -5.06
CA ASP A 32 -7.97 -8.65 -5.82
C ASP A 32 -7.98 -9.71 -6.92
N ILE A 33 -9.00 -10.56 -6.87
CA ILE A 33 -9.19 -11.68 -7.79
C ILE A 33 -10.29 -11.40 -8.81
N SER A 34 -10.76 -10.18 -8.88
CA SER A 34 -11.78 -9.77 -9.84
C SER A 34 -11.30 -9.99 -11.27
N GLY A 35 -12.14 -10.64 -12.08
CA GLY A 35 -11.82 -10.93 -13.48
C GLY A 35 -10.86 -12.11 -13.72
N GLN A 36 -10.34 -12.74 -12.69
CA GLN A 36 -9.38 -13.85 -12.77
C GLN A 36 -10.05 -15.22 -12.54
N THR A 37 -10.69 -15.75 -13.56
CA THR A 37 -11.13 -17.16 -13.54
C THR A 37 -9.95 -18.13 -13.45
N LYS A 38 -8.77 -17.72 -13.92
CA LYS A 38 -7.56 -18.56 -13.93
C LYS A 38 -7.01 -18.85 -12.53
N PHE A 39 -7.17 -17.96 -11.57
CA PHE A 39 -6.78 -18.22 -10.17
C PHE A 39 -7.56 -19.38 -9.53
N TRP A 40 -8.67 -19.79 -10.16
CA TRP A 40 -9.70 -20.57 -9.48
C TRP A 40 -10.10 -21.87 -10.15
N THR A 41 -9.89 -22.10 -11.43
CA THR A 41 -10.71 -23.09 -12.13
C THR A 41 -10.04 -24.22 -12.88
N GLU A 42 -8.79 -24.23 -13.25
CA GLU A 42 -8.30 -25.32 -14.11
C GLU A 42 -6.92 -25.87 -13.71
N GLY A 43 -6.88 -27.11 -13.20
CA GLY A 43 -5.67 -27.89 -13.20
C GLY A 43 -5.36 -28.76 -11.99
N GLY A 44 -6.31 -29.06 -11.11
CA GLY A 44 -6.18 -30.18 -10.15
C GLY A 44 -5.16 -30.01 -9.02
N GLY A 45 -4.56 -28.85 -8.83
CA GLY A 45 -3.86 -28.45 -7.61
C GLY A 45 -4.84 -27.87 -6.61
N ALA A 46 -4.58 -28.02 -5.32
CA ALA A 46 -5.39 -27.38 -4.29
C ALA A 46 -5.49 -25.88 -4.57
N ASN A 47 -6.67 -25.43 -4.91
CA ASN A 47 -6.93 -24.08 -5.33
C ASN A 47 -6.81 -23.20 -4.09
N ILE A 48 -5.70 -22.45 -3.96
CA ILE A 48 -5.45 -21.57 -2.81
C ILE A 48 -6.67 -20.70 -2.55
N ALA A 49 -7.33 -20.29 -3.61
CA ALA A 49 -8.48 -19.45 -3.58
C ALA A 49 -9.72 -20.08 -2.97
N ASP A 50 -10.08 -21.27 -3.31
CA ASP A 50 -11.27 -21.92 -2.72
C ASP A 50 -11.13 -22.06 -1.21
N THR A 51 -9.89 -22.23 -0.73
CA THR A 51 -9.60 -22.33 0.71
C THR A 51 -9.54 -20.98 1.40
N TRP A 52 -9.08 -19.93 0.73
CA TRP A 52 -8.78 -18.63 1.32
C TRP A 52 -9.65 -17.48 0.80
N LYS A 53 -10.48 -17.73 -0.22
CA LYS A 53 -11.37 -16.70 -0.76
C LYS A 53 -12.23 -16.12 0.36
N ASP A 54 -12.25 -14.80 0.45
CA ASP A 54 -13.01 -14.03 1.46
C ASP A 54 -12.67 -14.39 2.91
N LYS A 55 -11.52 -15.06 3.13
CA LYS A 55 -11.01 -15.36 4.47
C LYS A 55 -9.75 -14.55 4.74
N VAL A 56 -9.68 -14.01 5.94
CA VAL A 56 -8.49 -13.32 6.43
C VAL A 56 -7.62 -14.32 7.17
N VAL A 57 -6.41 -14.52 6.69
CA VAL A 57 -5.43 -15.45 7.26
C VAL A 57 -4.26 -14.66 7.83
N GLU A 58 -3.90 -14.92 9.06
CA GLU A 58 -2.73 -14.32 9.72
C GLU A 58 -1.49 -15.17 9.45
N LEU A 59 -0.43 -14.54 8.94
CA LEU A 59 0.88 -15.14 8.71
C LEU A 59 1.91 -14.45 9.62
N ASN A 60 2.70 -15.26 10.33
CA ASN A 60 3.80 -14.79 11.17
C ASN A 60 5.16 -15.07 10.53
N SER A 61 5.19 -15.92 9.50
CA SER A 61 6.39 -16.29 8.75
C SER A 61 6.06 -16.65 7.30
N LEU A 62 7.09 -16.69 6.47
CA LEU A 62 6.96 -17.21 5.10
C LEU A 62 6.59 -18.70 5.08
N ASN A 63 7.02 -19.46 6.08
CA ASN A 63 6.70 -20.88 6.17
C ASN A 63 5.19 -21.11 6.33
N ASP A 64 4.49 -20.26 7.07
CA ASP A 64 3.02 -20.35 7.20
C ASP A 64 2.33 -20.26 5.85
N ALA A 65 2.85 -19.41 4.94
CA ALA A 65 2.34 -19.30 3.59
C ALA A 65 2.63 -20.55 2.74
N ILE A 66 3.84 -21.11 2.87
CA ILE A 66 4.24 -22.33 2.16
C ILE A 66 3.40 -23.54 2.63
N GLU A 67 3.19 -23.68 3.92
CA GLU A 67 2.34 -24.73 4.48
C GLU A 67 0.87 -24.61 4.01
N ALA A 68 0.43 -23.40 3.74
CA ALA A 68 -0.89 -23.13 3.19
C ALA A 68 -0.98 -23.34 1.68
N GLY A 69 0.12 -23.72 1.01
CA GLY A 69 0.15 -23.99 -0.43
C GLY A 69 0.55 -22.80 -1.30
N ILE A 70 0.94 -21.64 -0.72
CA ILE A 70 1.51 -20.52 -1.45
C ILE A 70 3.00 -20.79 -1.67
N THR A 71 3.37 -21.22 -2.88
CA THR A 71 4.72 -21.63 -3.20
C THR A 71 5.38 -20.69 -4.22
N ALA A 72 6.72 -20.73 -4.26
CA ALA A 72 7.48 -19.96 -5.24
C ALA A 72 7.15 -20.43 -6.66
N TYR A 73 7.14 -19.48 -7.61
CA TYR A 73 7.07 -19.80 -9.01
C TYR A 73 8.32 -20.59 -9.45
N THR A 74 8.11 -21.81 -9.90
CA THR A 74 9.18 -22.72 -10.32
C THR A 74 9.29 -22.85 -11.85
N GLY A 75 8.44 -22.14 -12.62
CA GLY A 75 8.26 -22.23 -14.05
C GLY A 75 9.48 -22.72 -14.83
N GLY A 76 9.40 -23.94 -15.32
CA GLY A 76 10.42 -24.57 -16.15
C GLY A 76 10.48 -23.95 -17.54
N VAL A 77 11.60 -24.20 -18.22
CA VAL A 77 11.87 -23.70 -19.57
C VAL A 77 11.08 -24.47 -20.64
N ASP A 78 10.40 -25.54 -20.24
CA ASP A 78 9.70 -26.44 -21.16
C ASP A 78 8.27 -25.94 -21.40
N GLU A 79 8.05 -25.44 -22.62
CA GLU A 79 6.80 -24.85 -23.10
C GLU A 79 5.57 -25.80 -23.07
N GLU A 80 5.77 -27.11 -22.82
CA GLU A 80 4.70 -28.10 -22.77
C GLU A 80 4.07 -28.30 -21.37
N ASP A 81 4.76 -27.90 -20.31
CA ASP A 81 4.25 -27.95 -18.93
C ASP A 81 3.94 -26.53 -18.40
N SER A 82 3.14 -25.79 -19.15
CA SER A 82 2.58 -24.54 -18.69
C SER A 82 1.51 -24.82 -17.62
N ALA A 83 1.93 -25.29 -16.46
CA ALA A 83 1.09 -25.30 -15.29
C ALA A 83 0.78 -23.85 -14.91
N SER A 84 -0.26 -23.32 -15.51
CA SER A 84 -0.82 -21.99 -15.21
C SER A 84 -1.09 -21.76 -13.72
N THR A 85 -1.19 -22.84 -12.95
CA THR A 85 -1.38 -22.87 -11.50
C THR A 85 -0.17 -22.36 -10.71
N ASP A 86 1.07 -22.69 -11.14
CA ASP A 86 2.28 -22.29 -10.40
C ASP A 86 2.54 -20.78 -10.44
N ILE A 87 2.13 -20.12 -11.52
CA ILE A 87 2.35 -18.69 -11.72
C ILE A 87 1.47 -17.88 -10.79
N LEU A 88 0.25 -18.30 -10.59
CA LEU A 88 -0.74 -17.61 -9.81
C LEU A 88 -0.45 -17.71 -8.31
N ALA A 89 0.10 -18.84 -7.88
CA ALA A 89 0.69 -18.96 -6.55
C ALA A 89 1.97 -18.12 -6.41
N GLY A 90 2.70 -17.92 -7.51
CA GLY A 90 3.96 -17.18 -7.54
C GLY A 90 3.84 -15.71 -7.17
N ILE A 91 2.78 -15.00 -7.57
CA ILE A 91 2.59 -13.57 -7.24
C ILE A 91 2.35 -13.35 -5.74
N PRO A 92 1.39 -14.02 -5.09
CA PRO A 92 1.25 -13.94 -3.65
C PRO A 92 2.52 -14.33 -2.90
N TYR A 93 3.18 -15.41 -3.30
CA TYR A 93 4.45 -15.82 -2.72
C TYR A 93 5.52 -14.74 -2.84
N TYR A 94 5.65 -14.13 -4.02
CA TYR A 94 6.62 -13.07 -4.27
C TYR A 94 6.44 -11.90 -3.29
N HIS A 95 5.21 -11.40 -3.14
CA HIS A 95 4.94 -10.30 -2.22
C HIS A 95 5.09 -10.68 -0.74
N ILE A 96 4.63 -11.86 -0.35
CA ILE A 96 4.76 -12.36 1.03
C ILE A 96 6.23 -12.59 1.38
N SER A 97 7.02 -13.17 0.47
CA SER A 97 8.44 -13.39 0.69
C SER A 97 9.22 -12.10 0.82
N GLN A 98 8.94 -11.10 -0.02
CA GLN A 98 9.55 -9.77 0.08
C GLN A 98 9.16 -9.06 1.37
N PHE A 99 7.90 -9.17 1.79
CA PHE A 99 7.45 -8.63 3.07
C PHE A 99 8.26 -9.20 4.24
N PHE A 100 8.29 -10.51 4.41
CA PHE A 100 8.98 -11.13 5.54
C PHE A 100 10.50 -10.95 5.47
N SER A 101 11.08 -10.96 4.29
CA SER A 101 12.51 -10.70 4.12
C SER A 101 12.87 -9.29 4.57
N MET A 102 12.10 -8.28 4.16
CA MET A 102 12.34 -6.90 4.54
C MET A 102 11.92 -6.61 5.98
N ALA A 103 10.85 -7.20 6.48
CA ALA A 103 10.38 -7.04 7.86
C ALA A 103 11.33 -7.66 8.91
N GLY A 104 12.35 -8.43 8.51
CA GLY A 104 13.33 -9.00 9.41
C GLY A 104 12.76 -9.98 10.44
N GLY A 105 11.69 -10.72 10.08
CA GLY A 105 11.07 -11.74 10.94
C GLY A 105 10.18 -11.19 12.06
N SER A 106 9.92 -9.88 12.11
CA SER A 106 9.14 -9.26 13.19
C SER A 106 7.79 -8.70 12.74
N GLY A 107 7.43 -8.85 11.46
CA GLY A 107 6.15 -8.40 10.90
C GLY A 107 5.06 -9.44 11.08
N ARG A 108 3.82 -8.97 11.29
CA ARG A 108 2.59 -9.78 11.20
C ARG A 108 1.85 -9.38 9.94
N LEU A 109 1.49 -10.35 9.12
CA LEU A 109 0.82 -10.11 7.85
C LEU A 109 -0.54 -10.81 7.82
N PHE A 110 -1.60 -10.03 7.65
CA PHE A 110 -2.91 -10.57 7.32
C PHE A 110 -3.06 -10.61 5.81
N VAL A 111 -3.45 -11.74 5.26
CA VAL A 111 -3.63 -11.93 3.81
C VAL A 111 -5.08 -12.29 3.51
N MET A 112 -5.62 -11.72 2.45
CA MET A 112 -6.97 -11.98 1.97
C MET A 112 -6.99 -12.00 0.44
N PHE A 113 -7.73 -12.94 -0.11
CA PHE A 113 -8.08 -12.99 -1.54
C PHE A 113 -9.55 -12.63 -1.66
N ALA A 114 -9.88 -11.53 -2.31
CA ALA A 114 -11.23 -11.04 -2.42
C ALA A 114 -11.56 -10.58 -3.83
N ASP A 115 -12.81 -10.73 -4.24
CA ASP A 115 -13.32 -10.11 -5.45
C ASP A 115 -13.73 -8.67 -5.14
N CYS A 116 -12.95 -7.72 -5.67
CA CYS A 116 -13.16 -6.28 -5.47
C CYS A 116 -13.76 -5.61 -6.73
N SER A 117 -14.43 -6.36 -7.61
CA SER A 117 -15.04 -5.82 -8.83
C SER A 117 -16.14 -4.79 -8.55
N ASP A 118 -16.93 -4.99 -7.53
CA ASP A 118 -18.06 -4.15 -7.19
C ASP A 118 -17.72 -3.08 -6.14
N ASP A 119 -16.92 -3.45 -5.14
CA ASP A 119 -16.50 -2.53 -4.08
C ASP A 119 -15.18 -2.98 -3.42
N TRP A 120 -14.67 -2.15 -2.51
CA TRP A 120 -13.44 -2.39 -1.77
C TRP A 120 -13.69 -2.73 -0.29
N ASN A 121 -14.84 -3.26 0.05
CA ASN A 121 -15.22 -3.62 1.43
C ASN A 121 -14.29 -4.67 2.06
N ALA A 122 -13.56 -5.43 1.26
CA ALA A 122 -12.50 -6.33 1.73
C ALA A 122 -11.48 -5.62 2.66
N ILE A 123 -11.23 -4.32 2.47
CA ILE A 123 -10.39 -3.49 3.35
C ILE A 123 -10.99 -3.42 4.76
N ILE A 124 -12.30 -3.19 4.86
CA ILE A 124 -13.01 -3.13 6.13
C ILE A 124 -13.07 -4.51 6.79
N GLU A 125 -13.38 -5.54 6.01
CA GLU A 125 -13.46 -6.92 6.49
C GLU A 125 -12.13 -7.41 7.06
N MET A 126 -11.02 -7.16 6.36
CA MET A 126 -9.68 -7.46 6.82
C MET A 126 -9.38 -6.75 8.15
N GLN A 127 -9.68 -5.48 8.26
CA GLN A 127 -9.43 -4.71 9.47
C GLN A 127 -10.30 -5.19 10.65
N ARG A 128 -11.55 -5.59 10.38
CA ARG A 128 -12.44 -6.17 11.40
C ARG A 128 -11.92 -7.52 11.89
N ALA A 129 -11.48 -8.40 10.98
CA ALA A 129 -10.88 -9.68 11.34
C ALA A 129 -9.62 -9.52 12.19
N ALA A 130 -8.81 -8.50 11.89
CA ALA A 130 -7.63 -8.14 12.67
C ALA A 130 -7.94 -7.29 13.93
N SER A 131 -9.23 -7.15 14.31
CA SER A 131 -9.66 -6.36 15.47
C SER A 131 -9.13 -4.91 15.48
N GLY A 132 -9.03 -4.29 14.30
CA GLY A 132 -8.55 -2.92 14.14
C GLY A 132 -7.04 -2.75 14.31
N SER A 133 -6.25 -3.82 14.35
CA SER A 133 -4.81 -3.74 14.65
C SER A 133 -3.93 -3.38 13.46
N ILE A 134 -4.41 -3.46 12.22
CA ILE A 134 -3.63 -3.19 11.03
C ILE A 134 -3.40 -1.70 10.85
N PHE A 135 -2.16 -1.29 10.56
CA PHE A 135 -1.75 0.09 10.33
C PHE A 135 -1.56 0.44 8.86
N GLN A 136 -1.19 -0.53 8.04
CA GLN A 136 -1.04 -0.38 6.60
C GLN A 136 -1.58 -1.60 5.87
N ILE A 137 -2.26 -1.37 4.75
CA ILE A 137 -2.83 -2.42 3.92
C ILE A 137 -2.29 -2.25 2.50
N GLY A 138 -1.65 -3.30 1.98
CA GLY A 138 -1.30 -3.39 0.57
C GLY A 138 -2.46 -3.95 -0.23
N VAL A 139 -2.66 -3.41 -1.40
CA VAL A 139 -3.65 -3.88 -2.37
C VAL A 139 -2.94 -4.18 -3.68
N TRP A 140 -3.04 -5.41 -4.14
CA TRP A 140 -2.64 -5.80 -5.48
C TRP A 140 -3.89 -6.09 -6.32
N THR A 141 -4.00 -5.48 -7.50
CA THR A 141 -5.15 -5.64 -8.39
C THR A 141 -4.76 -5.56 -9.86
N GLU A 142 -5.49 -6.27 -10.70
CA GLU A 142 -5.44 -6.14 -12.16
C GLU A 142 -6.38 -5.07 -12.72
N GLN A 143 -7.17 -4.41 -11.86
CA GLN A 143 -7.98 -3.29 -12.29
C GLN A 143 -7.10 -2.13 -12.77
N LYS A 144 -7.55 -1.44 -13.82
CA LYS A 144 -6.79 -0.33 -14.41
C LYS A 144 -6.68 0.85 -13.46
N LEU A 145 -5.45 1.27 -13.19
CA LEU A 145 -5.17 2.47 -12.41
C LEU A 145 -5.73 3.72 -13.09
N TRP A 146 -5.53 3.82 -14.41
CA TRP A 146 -5.96 4.94 -15.22
C TRP A 146 -7.08 4.53 -16.16
N SER A 147 -8.22 5.18 -16.05
CA SER A 147 -9.34 5.00 -16.97
C SER A 147 -9.50 6.23 -17.87
N GLN A 148 -9.74 5.98 -19.14
CA GLN A 148 -10.15 7.03 -20.08
C GLN A 148 -11.69 7.06 -20.11
N PRO A 149 -12.32 8.14 -19.67
CA PRO A 149 -13.78 8.24 -19.70
C PRO A 149 -14.32 8.38 -21.13
N ASP A 150 -13.48 8.81 -22.09
CA ASP A 150 -13.87 8.98 -23.48
C ASP A 150 -12.67 8.76 -24.42
N SER A 151 -12.86 8.06 -25.53
CA SER A 151 -11.80 7.78 -26.51
C SER A 151 -11.24 9.03 -27.20
N MET A 152 -11.88 10.17 -27.02
CA MET A 152 -11.47 11.48 -27.53
C MET A 152 -10.84 12.39 -26.48
N ALA A 153 -10.98 12.10 -25.19
CA ALA A 153 -10.39 12.89 -24.12
C ALA A 153 -8.97 12.43 -23.85
N ASN A 154 -7.99 13.31 -23.97
CA ASN A 154 -6.60 13.06 -23.52
C ASN A 154 -6.44 13.10 -21.98
N THR A 155 -7.53 12.96 -21.24
CA THR A 155 -7.57 13.03 -19.79
C THR A 155 -7.85 11.65 -19.21
N TYR A 156 -7.02 11.25 -18.27
CA TYR A 156 -7.17 10.01 -17.51
C TYR A 156 -7.78 10.31 -16.15
N SER A 157 -8.67 9.45 -15.66
CA SER A 157 -9.23 9.54 -14.31
C SER A 157 -8.63 8.45 -13.40
N LEU A 158 -8.57 8.73 -12.11
CA LEU A 158 -8.07 7.86 -11.04
C LEU A 158 -9.23 7.38 -10.17
N ASN A 159 -10.30 6.86 -10.79
CA ASN A 159 -11.49 6.41 -10.08
C ASN A 159 -11.15 5.35 -9.04
N LEU A 160 -10.26 4.41 -9.37
CA LEU A 160 -9.81 3.38 -8.46
C LEU A 160 -9.22 3.95 -7.15
N VAL A 161 -8.41 5.01 -7.26
CA VAL A 161 -7.84 5.69 -6.08
C VAL A 161 -8.93 6.35 -5.25
N ALA A 162 -9.90 6.98 -5.90
CA ALA A 162 -11.02 7.63 -5.21
C ALA A 162 -11.91 6.63 -4.48
N ASP A 163 -12.22 5.49 -5.11
CA ASP A 163 -13.05 4.43 -4.53
C ASP A 163 -12.37 3.78 -3.31
N ILE A 164 -11.09 3.46 -3.42
CA ILE A 164 -10.31 2.92 -2.30
C ILE A 164 -10.22 3.95 -1.16
N ASN A 165 -9.96 5.23 -1.49
CA ASN A 165 -9.89 6.27 -0.46
C ASN A 165 -11.23 6.47 0.27
N ARG A 166 -12.35 6.38 -0.44
CA ARG A 166 -13.69 6.45 0.17
C ARG A 166 -13.86 5.38 1.26
N VAL A 167 -13.46 4.14 0.96
CA VAL A 167 -13.52 3.04 1.94
C VAL A 167 -12.51 3.24 3.07
N ALA A 168 -11.33 3.77 2.78
CA ALA A 168 -10.32 4.08 3.81
C ALA A 168 -10.77 5.23 4.75
N VAL A 169 -11.51 6.21 4.24
CA VAL A 169 -12.15 7.26 5.07
C VAL A 169 -13.23 6.65 5.97
N GLU A 170 -14.10 5.82 5.42
CA GLU A 170 -15.11 5.08 6.19
C GLU A 170 -14.45 4.23 7.30
N LEU A 171 -13.38 3.52 6.96
CA LEU A 171 -12.60 2.76 7.93
C LEU A 171 -12.05 3.63 9.07
N ALA A 172 -11.62 4.84 8.76
CA ALA A 172 -11.06 5.77 9.74
C ALA A 172 -12.14 6.42 10.62
N ASP A 173 -13.28 6.79 10.06
CA ASP A 173 -14.28 7.63 10.72
C ASP A 173 -15.40 6.81 11.36
N ASP A 174 -15.84 5.72 10.73
CA ASP A 174 -16.94 4.89 11.24
C ASP A 174 -16.43 3.68 12.03
N TYR A 175 -15.32 3.06 11.58
CA TYR A 175 -14.71 1.92 12.28
C TYR A 175 -13.58 2.32 13.23
N PHE A 176 -13.14 3.59 13.21
CA PHE A 176 -12.09 4.12 14.08
C PHE A 176 -10.75 3.37 14.00
N ALA A 177 -10.48 2.78 12.88
CA ALA A 177 -9.31 1.96 12.63
C ALA A 177 -8.55 2.44 11.38
N PRO A 178 -8.08 3.71 11.36
CA PRO A 178 -7.41 4.27 10.19
C PRO A 178 -6.19 3.46 9.79
N ALA A 179 -6.02 3.24 8.49
CA ALA A 179 -4.88 2.56 7.90
C ALA A 179 -4.40 3.31 6.66
N SER A 180 -3.11 3.21 6.34
CA SER A 180 -2.56 3.66 5.06
C SER A 180 -2.70 2.54 4.03
N ILE A 181 -3.16 2.87 2.82
CA ILE A 181 -3.38 1.91 1.74
C ILE A 181 -2.28 2.08 0.69
N LEU A 182 -1.57 1.01 0.39
CA LEU A 182 -0.55 0.94 -0.66
C LEU A 182 -1.15 0.22 -1.87
N LEU A 183 -1.35 0.93 -2.97
CA LEU A 183 -2.00 0.41 -4.16
C LEU A 183 -0.98 0.03 -5.23
N CYS A 184 -1.01 -1.22 -5.66
CA CYS A 184 -0.36 -1.72 -6.86
C CYS A 184 -1.46 -2.17 -7.83
N ALA A 185 -1.68 -1.42 -8.90
CA ALA A 185 -2.75 -1.62 -9.87
C ALA A 185 -2.21 -1.75 -11.29
N ASN A 186 -3.07 -2.17 -12.21
CA ASN A 186 -2.72 -2.26 -13.62
C ASN A 186 -2.44 -0.88 -14.21
N THR A 187 -1.21 -0.67 -14.60
CA THR A 187 -0.79 0.49 -15.37
C THR A 187 -0.80 0.13 -16.85
N SER A 188 -1.42 0.92 -17.70
CA SER A 188 -1.28 0.76 -19.15
C SER A 188 0.19 0.76 -19.55
N LYS A 189 0.52 0.22 -20.74
CA LYS A 189 1.91 0.28 -21.22
C LYS A 189 2.43 1.70 -21.19
N VAL A 190 3.44 1.94 -20.37
CA VAL A 190 4.09 3.25 -20.26
C VAL A 190 5.26 3.29 -21.24
N VAL A 191 5.35 4.34 -22.02
CA VAL A 191 6.39 4.54 -23.05
C VAL A 191 6.98 5.95 -22.97
N VAL A 192 8.19 6.12 -23.52
CA VAL A 192 8.88 7.42 -23.50
C VAL A 192 8.13 8.47 -24.34
N ASP A 193 7.71 8.09 -25.55
CA ASP A 193 7.08 9.00 -26.51
C ASP A 193 5.70 8.54 -26.96
N SER A 194 4.98 9.43 -27.65
CA SER A 194 3.59 9.21 -28.11
C SER A 194 3.45 7.98 -28.98
N SER A 195 2.46 7.18 -28.69
CA SER A 195 2.30 5.88 -29.32
C SER A 195 0.84 5.44 -29.47
N PRO A 196 0.61 4.22 -30.00
CA PRO A 196 -0.73 3.72 -30.32
C PRO A 196 -1.68 3.73 -29.13
N LYS A 197 -2.95 3.49 -29.39
CA LYS A 197 -4.10 3.64 -28.47
C LYS A 197 -3.98 2.95 -27.10
N ASP A 198 -3.06 1.97 -26.95
CA ASP A 198 -2.94 1.15 -25.75
C ASP A 198 -1.76 1.54 -24.85
N GLN A 199 -1.08 2.65 -25.16
CA GLN A 199 0.13 3.07 -24.48
C GLN A 199 -0.01 4.50 -23.97
N ILE A 200 0.58 4.77 -22.81
CA ILE A 200 0.60 6.11 -22.22
C ILE A 200 2.03 6.64 -22.26
N ALA A 201 2.23 7.76 -22.92
CA ALA A 201 3.51 8.46 -22.82
C ALA A 201 3.73 8.93 -21.37
N ILE A 202 4.96 8.80 -20.87
CA ILE A 202 5.28 9.19 -19.49
C ILE A 202 4.92 10.64 -19.18
N SER A 203 4.98 11.52 -20.18
CA SER A 203 4.57 12.91 -20.06
C SER A 203 3.06 13.14 -19.93
N LYS A 204 2.24 12.10 -20.17
CA LYS A 204 0.78 12.14 -20.08
C LYS A 204 0.23 11.39 -18.87
N ILE A 205 1.09 10.82 -18.03
CA ILE A 205 0.67 10.20 -16.78
C ILE A 205 -0.02 11.26 -15.91
N PRO A 206 -1.28 11.04 -15.48
CA PRO A 206 -2.00 12.03 -14.69
C PRO A 206 -1.37 12.17 -13.31
N SER A 207 -1.50 13.32 -12.68
CA SER A 207 -1.14 13.47 -11.27
C SER A 207 -2.02 12.60 -10.41
N CYS A 208 -1.43 11.87 -9.47
CA CYS A 208 -2.19 11.10 -8.49
C CYS A 208 -2.61 11.92 -7.25
N VAL A 209 -2.27 13.21 -7.20
CA VAL A 209 -2.71 14.13 -6.15
C VAL A 209 -4.18 14.49 -6.37
N VAL A 210 -5.08 13.69 -5.78
CA VAL A 210 -6.55 13.75 -5.95
C VAL A 210 -7.30 13.83 -4.62
N ASP A 211 -6.67 14.38 -3.59
CA ASP A 211 -7.19 14.48 -2.22
C ASP A 211 -7.52 13.12 -1.58
N ALA A 212 -6.66 12.13 -1.84
CA ALA A 212 -6.80 10.78 -1.32
C ALA A 212 -5.66 10.46 -0.33
N ARG A 213 -5.69 11.06 0.86
CA ARG A 213 -4.60 11.01 1.84
C ARG A 213 -4.27 9.62 2.36
N TYR A 214 -5.21 8.69 2.35
CA TYR A 214 -4.98 7.33 2.83
C TYR A 214 -4.36 6.42 1.78
N VAL A 215 -4.35 6.84 0.50
CA VAL A 215 -3.89 6.01 -0.62
C VAL A 215 -2.52 6.46 -1.11
N THR A 216 -1.65 5.51 -1.35
CA THR A 216 -0.34 5.67 -2.01
C THR A 216 -0.28 4.76 -3.20
N VAL A 217 0.08 5.27 -4.37
CA VAL A 217 0.22 4.49 -5.59
C VAL A 217 1.67 4.11 -5.82
N LEU A 218 1.92 2.80 -5.90
CA LEU A 218 3.23 2.22 -6.20
C LEU A 218 3.33 1.93 -7.69
N LEU A 219 4.25 2.61 -8.38
CA LEU A 219 4.33 2.57 -9.84
C LEU A 219 5.44 1.64 -10.38
N SER A 220 6.41 1.26 -9.56
CA SER A 220 7.56 0.44 -9.99
C SER A 220 7.33 -1.04 -9.83
N GLN A 221 8.14 -1.80 -10.57
CA GLN A 221 8.30 -3.24 -10.39
C GLN A 221 9.74 -3.65 -10.71
N SER A 222 10.14 -4.84 -10.25
CA SER A 222 11.37 -5.46 -10.70
C SER A 222 11.24 -5.90 -12.17
N MET A 223 12.33 -5.80 -12.91
CA MET A 223 12.43 -6.33 -14.29
C MET A 223 13.30 -7.59 -14.33
N ASP A 224 13.48 -8.28 -13.20
CA ASP A 224 14.18 -9.55 -13.18
C ASP A 224 13.45 -10.61 -14.00
N GLU A 225 14.16 -11.67 -14.37
CA GLU A 225 13.61 -12.68 -15.27
C GLU A 225 12.42 -13.43 -14.67
N LYS A 226 12.40 -13.65 -13.35
CA LYS A 226 11.28 -14.33 -12.67
C LYS A 226 10.01 -13.48 -12.73
N VAL A 227 10.13 -12.20 -12.42
CA VAL A 227 8.99 -11.26 -12.50
C VAL A 227 8.48 -11.15 -13.93
N ARG A 228 9.39 -11.07 -14.93
CA ARG A 228 8.99 -11.02 -16.33
C ARG A 228 8.29 -12.29 -16.80
N ARG A 229 8.73 -13.46 -16.36
CA ARG A 229 8.05 -14.74 -16.67
C ARG A 229 6.66 -14.78 -16.05
N MET A 230 6.53 -14.40 -14.77
CA MET A 230 5.22 -14.30 -14.11
C MET A 230 4.30 -13.36 -14.88
N GLN A 231 4.79 -12.19 -15.28
CA GLN A 231 3.98 -11.22 -16.00
C GLN A 231 3.59 -11.65 -17.40
N ALA A 232 4.50 -12.31 -18.14
CA ALA A 232 4.23 -12.81 -19.50
C ALA A 232 3.06 -13.79 -19.53
N SER A 233 2.85 -14.54 -18.46
CA SER A 233 1.76 -15.52 -18.37
C SER A 233 0.42 -14.93 -17.92
N LEU A 234 0.41 -13.69 -17.42
CA LEU A 234 -0.83 -13.02 -17.02
C LEU A 234 -1.65 -12.49 -18.20
N GLU A 235 -1.12 -12.52 -19.43
CA GLU A 235 -1.75 -11.92 -20.63
C GLU A 235 -2.18 -10.46 -20.44
N SER A 236 -1.67 -9.79 -19.43
CA SER A 236 -2.08 -8.47 -19.03
C SER A 236 -0.90 -7.51 -18.91
N THR A 237 -1.19 -6.23 -18.90
CA THR A 237 -0.23 -5.17 -18.62
C THR A 237 -0.10 -4.89 -17.12
N THR A 238 -0.57 -5.80 -16.28
CA THR A 238 -0.51 -5.65 -14.83
C THR A 238 0.93 -5.82 -14.35
N PRO A 239 1.52 -4.83 -13.70
CA PRO A 239 2.81 -5.01 -13.07
C PRO A 239 2.67 -5.98 -11.89
N VAL A 240 3.65 -6.85 -11.69
CA VAL A 240 3.74 -7.63 -10.45
C VAL A 240 3.87 -6.68 -9.27
N GLY A 241 4.68 -5.62 -9.42
CA GLY A 241 4.77 -4.51 -8.49
C GLY A 241 5.70 -4.77 -7.31
N VAL A 242 5.61 -3.88 -6.31
CA VAL A 242 6.51 -3.87 -5.15
C VAL A 242 5.76 -3.71 -3.83
N VAL A 243 4.46 -4.05 -3.80
CA VAL A 243 3.62 -3.80 -2.61
C VAL A 243 4.09 -4.57 -1.38
N GLY A 244 4.53 -5.82 -1.52
CA GLY A 244 5.07 -6.61 -0.41
C GLY A 244 6.34 -5.99 0.16
N LEU A 245 7.24 -5.53 -0.71
CA LEU A 245 8.47 -4.85 -0.30
C LEU A 245 8.17 -3.53 0.42
N ALA A 246 7.25 -2.73 -0.09
CA ALA A 246 6.86 -1.46 0.53
C ALA A 246 6.24 -1.68 1.92
N LEU A 247 5.36 -2.67 2.08
CA LEU A 247 4.82 -3.06 3.38
C LEU A 247 5.92 -3.52 4.34
N GLY A 248 6.85 -4.36 3.88
CA GLY A 248 7.99 -4.80 4.68
C GLY A 248 8.86 -3.63 5.14
N THR A 249 9.14 -2.67 4.27
CA THR A 249 9.88 -1.45 4.61
C THR A 249 9.13 -0.62 5.66
N LEU A 250 7.81 -0.48 5.52
CA LEU A 250 6.99 0.23 6.52
C LEU A 250 6.96 -0.45 7.89
N THR A 251 7.16 -1.76 7.97
CA THR A 251 7.27 -2.45 9.29
C THR A 251 8.59 -2.17 9.98
N GLN A 252 9.64 -1.88 9.23
CA GLN A 252 10.94 -1.50 9.77
C GLN A 252 11.01 0.00 10.09
N ALA A 253 10.32 0.82 9.29
CA ALA A 253 10.26 2.25 9.48
C ALA A 253 9.47 2.63 10.73
N GLY A 254 10.02 3.51 11.54
CA GLY A 254 9.28 4.21 12.60
C GLY A 254 8.06 4.95 12.03
N VAL A 255 7.11 5.28 12.88
CA VAL A 255 5.83 5.88 12.45
C VAL A 255 6.02 7.17 11.66
N GLY A 256 6.97 8.01 12.06
CA GLY A 256 7.30 9.27 11.38
C GLY A 256 8.45 9.16 10.38
N GLU A 257 8.93 7.96 10.07
CA GLU A 257 10.04 7.76 9.14
C GLU A 257 9.55 7.50 7.73
N SER A 258 10.20 8.13 6.77
CA SER A 258 9.95 7.90 5.35
C SER A 258 10.58 6.58 4.88
N ILE A 259 9.87 5.78 4.09
CA ILE A 259 10.44 4.61 3.41
C ILE A 259 11.51 4.97 2.38
N GLY A 260 11.54 6.23 1.94
CA GLY A 260 12.59 6.78 1.07
C GLY A 260 13.89 7.17 1.81
N TRP A 261 14.05 6.80 3.07
CA TRP A 261 15.26 7.14 3.83
C TRP A 261 16.47 6.30 3.38
N VAL A 262 17.27 6.88 2.51
CA VAL A 262 18.42 6.26 1.79
C VAL A 262 19.41 5.56 2.73
N ARG A 263 19.71 6.16 3.90
CA ARG A 263 20.67 5.58 4.84
C ARG A 263 20.18 4.26 5.47
N GLN A 264 18.87 4.06 5.57
CA GLN A 264 18.30 2.96 6.36
C GLN A 264 17.68 1.87 5.49
N PHE A 265 17.08 2.23 4.35
CA PHE A 265 16.27 1.31 3.56
C PHE A 265 16.87 1.10 2.17
N ASP A 266 17.96 0.32 2.11
CA ASP A 266 18.54 -0.13 0.86
C ASP A 266 17.80 -1.38 0.37
N LEU A 267 17.27 -1.32 -0.83
CA LEU A 267 16.46 -2.37 -1.43
C LEU A 267 17.25 -3.25 -2.41
N VAL A 268 18.56 -3.08 -2.52
CA VAL A 268 19.39 -3.74 -3.54
C VAL A 268 19.29 -5.26 -3.53
N ASN A 269 19.12 -5.86 -2.36
CA ASN A 269 18.98 -7.31 -2.21
C ASN A 269 17.62 -7.83 -2.69
N TYR A 270 16.65 -6.95 -2.91
CA TYR A 270 15.28 -7.27 -3.29
C TYR A 270 14.99 -6.85 -4.73
N ILE A 271 15.43 -5.66 -5.13
CA ILE A 271 15.26 -5.08 -6.46
C ILE A 271 16.59 -4.47 -6.89
N PRO A 272 17.41 -5.17 -7.68
CA PRO A 272 18.61 -4.60 -8.28
C PRO A 272 18.27 -3.37 -9.13
N ALA A 273 19.07 -2.30 -9.02
CA ALA A 273 18.80 -1.04 -9.71
C ALA A 273 18.68 -1.20 -11.23
N ILE A 274 19.44 -2.09 -11.81
CA ILE A 274 19.46 -2.37 -13.27
C ILE A 274 18.20 -3.08 -13.76
N GLU A 275 17.45 -3.70 -12.84
CA GLU A 275 16.25 -4.49 -13.16
C GLU A 275 14.94 -3.77 -12.78
N MET A 276 15.04 -2.56 -12.25
CA MET A 276 13.85 -1.72 -11.99
C MET A 276 13.18 -1.28 -13.28
N GLY A 277 11.87 -1.13 -13.24
CA GLY A 277 11.10 -0.62 -14.35
C GLY A 277 9.69 -0.18 -14.01
N PHE A 278 9.00 0.27 -15.03
CA PHE A 278 7.63 0.76 -14.98
C PHE A 278 6.79 0.03 -16.02
N GLY A 279 5.50 -0.14 -15.72
CA GLY A 279 4.56 -0.73 -16.63
C GLY A 279 4.79 -2.23 -16.86
N ASP A 280 4.50 -2.67 -18.07
CA ASP A 280 4.61 -4.06 -18.48
C ASP A 280 6.08 -4.49 -18.67
N SER A 281 6.55 -5.45 -17.89
CA SER A 281 7.89 -6.03 -18.02
C SER A 281 7.91 -7.39 -18.73
N SER A 282 6.77 -7.84 -19.28
CA SER A 282 6.69 -9.09 -20.04
C SER A 282 7.67 -9.10 -21.22
N LEU A 283 8.09 -10.29 -21.64
CA LEU A 283 8.91 -10.46 -22.84
C LEU A 283 8.01 -10.39 -24.06
N ALA A 284 8.38 -9.53 -25.05
CA ALA A 284 7.77 -9.57 -26.36
C ALA A 284 8.25 -10.79 -27.15
N GLU A 285 7.53 -11.14 -28.22
CA GLU A 285 8.01 -12.11 -29.20
C GLU A 285 9.44 -11.76 -29.67
N GLY A 286 10.33 -12.73 -29.65
CA GLY A 286 11.75 -12.56 -29.99
C GLY A 286 12.64 -12.12 -28.84
N GLY A 287 12.15 -12.14 -27.58
CA GLY A 287 12.94 -11.84 -26.38
C GLY A 287 13.23 -10.36 -26.16
N ILE A 288 12.51 -9.46 -26.85
CA ILE A 288 12.60 -8.01 -26.63
C ILE A 288 11.85 -7.67 -25.34
N LYS A 289 12.49 -6.92 -24.45
CA LYS A 289 11.88 -6.48 -23.19
C LYS A 289 10.75 -5.47 -23.46
N ASN A 290 9.55 -5.77 -23.01
CA ASN A 290 8.48 -4.80 -22.91
C ASN A 290 8.64 -4.02 -21.59
N GLY A 291 7.98 -2.87 -21.50
CA GLY A 291 8.06 -2.01 -20.35
C GLY A 291 9.25 -1.05 -20.39
N LEU A 292 9.21 -0.08 -19.51
CA LEU A 292 10.14 1.03 -19.47
C LEU A 292 11.12 0.87 -18.31
N SER A 293 12.37 0.58 -18.64
CA SER A 293 13.45 0.49 -17.65
C SER A 293 13.71 1.86 -17.01
N TYR A 294 14.05 1.89 -15.73
CA TYR A 294 14.46 3.10 -15.02
C TYR A 294 15.59 3.84 -15.76
N SER A 295 16.57 3.11 -16.26
CA SER A 295 17.73 3.68 -16.99
C SER A 295 17.36 4.34 -18.34
N ALA A 296 16.18 4.08 -18.88
CA ALA A 296 15.69 4.70 -20.10
C ALA A 296 15.02 6.06 -19.85
N LEU A 297 14.80 6.42 -18.58
CA LEU A 297 14.15 7.67 -18.21
C LEU A 297 15.15 8.79 -17.99
N SER A 298 14.81 9.96 -18.52
CA SER A 298 15.54 11.20 -18.23
C SER A 298 15.21 11.69 -16.80
N LYS A 299 16.13 12.48 -16.24
CA LYS A 299 15.92 13.10 -14.93
C LYS A 299 14.65 13.96 -14.88
N SER A 300 14.30 14.65 -15.96
CA SER A 300 13.07 15.45 -16.03
C SER A 300 11.81 14.57 -15.96
N GLN A 301 11.82 13.38 -16.57
CA GLN A 301 10.70 12.43 -16.50
C GLN A 301 10.55 11.83 -15.09
N LEU A 302 11.66 11.51 -14.44
CA LEU A 302 11.65 11.04 -13.04
C LEU A 302 11.11 12.11 -12.09
N ASN A 303 11.55 13.36 -12.27
CA ASN A 303 11.03 14.49 -11.49
C ASN A 303 9.53 14.70 -11.73
N ALA A 304 9.05 14.58 -12.97
CA ALA A 304 7.64 14.70 -13.29
C ALA A 304 6.79 13.60 -12.60
N LEU A 305 7.30 12.38 -12.51
CA LEU A 305 6.63 11.29 -11.77
C LEU A 305 6.57 11.57 -10.26
N GLU A 306 7.63 12.12 -9.71
CA GLU A 306 7.69 12.52 -8.30
C GLU A 306 6.72 13.67 -8.00
N GLU A 307 6.72 14.71 -8.82
CA GLU A 307 5.77 15.83 -8.71
C GLU A 307 4.31 15.41 -8.92
N ALA A 308 4.08 14.37 -9.73
CA ALA A 308 2.77 13.75 -9.89
C ALA A 308 2.31 12.92 -8.67
N GLY A 309 3.16 12.74 -7.65
CA GLY A 309 2.82 12.10 -6.37
C GLY A 309 2.93 10.57 -6.37
N TYR A 310 3.57 9.97 -7.36
CA TYR A 310 3.78 8.52 -7.39
C TYR A 310 4.98 8.10 -6.54
N VAL A 311 4.86 6.94 -5.91
CA VAL A 311 5.98 6.27 -5.24
C VAL A 311 6.58 5.24 -6.20
N PHE A 312 7.86 5.35 -6.43
CA PHE A 312 8.61 4.44 -7.30
C PHE A 312 10.00 4.16 -6.73
N VAL A 313 10.66 3.15 -7.27
CA VAL A 313 11.99 2.75 -6.84
C VAL A 313 13.03 3.40 -7.76
N ARG A 314 14.12 3.90 -7.19
CA ARG A 314 15.20 4.60 -7.90
C ARG A 314 16.57 4.22 -7.37
N SER A 315 17.59 4.57 -8.14
CA SER A 315 19.00 4.65 -7.68
C SER A 315 19.47 6.10 -7.67
N PHE A 316 20.58 6.38 -7.00
CA PHE A 316 21.21 7.70 -6.97
C PHE A 316 22.55 7.66 -7.70
N GLU A 317 22.89 8.75 -8.38
CA GLU A 317 24.23 8.95 -8.96
C GLU A 317 25.29 8.90 -7.85
N GLY A 318 26.34 8.13 -8.04
CA GLY A 318 27.38 7.92 -7.03
C GLY A 318 27.05 6.81 -6.00
N MET A 319 25.89 6.17 -6.13
CA MET A 319 25.47 4.99 -5.35
C MET A 319 24.99 3.90 -6.31
N GLU A 320 25.76 3.65 -7.36
CA GLU A 320 25.46 2.63 -8.35
C GLU A 320 25.36 1.26 -7.69
N GLY A 321 24.36 0.47 -8.09
CA GLY A 321 24.08 -0.85 -7.51
C GLY A 321 23.19 -0.81 -6.28
N HIS A 322 22.82 0.37 -5.77
CA HIS A 322 21.89 0.52 -4.64
C HIS A 322 20.52 1.04 -5.11
N THR A 323 19.46 0.61 -4.43
CA THR A 323 18.08 0.86 -4.83
C THR A 323 17.25 1.32 -3.64
N TYR A 324 16.44 2.35 -3.83
CA TYR A 324 15.66 3.01 -2.79
C TYR A 324 14.27 3.40 -3.28
N PHE A 325 13.29 3.50 -2.38
CA PHE A 325 12.08 4.24 -2.70
C PHE A 325 12.42 5.72 -2.89
N ALA A 326 11.84 6.35 -3.91
CA ALA A 326 12.11 7.76 -4.22
C ALA A 326 11.59 8.70 -3.11
N ASN A 327 10.44 8.37 -2.56
CA ASN A 327 9.70 9.17 -1.59
C ASN A 327 8.70 8.28 -0.83
N ASP A 328 7.82 8.91 -0.04
CA ASP A 328 6.68 8.28 0.65
C ASP A 328 5.37 9.07 0.42
N HIS A 329 5.14 9.55 -0.81
CA HIS A 329 3.96 10.34 -1.14
C HIS A 329 2.66 9.55 -0.99
N THR A 330 1.60 10.27 -0.59
CA THR A 330 0.22 9.84 -0.70
C THR A 330 -0.45 10.60 -1.85
N CYS A 331 -1.62 10.15 -2.26
CA CYS A 331 -2.41 10.81 -3.31
C CYS A 331 -3.10 12.10 -2.80
N SER A 332 -2.42 12.88 -1.95
CA SER A 332 -2.94 14.12 -1.38
C SER A 332 -1.88 15.21 -1.37
N ALA A 333 -2.34 16.45 -1.33
CA ALA A 333 -1.52 17.62 -1.11
C ALA A 333 -1.51 18.05 0.37
N GLY A 334 -0.74 19.10 0.70
CA GLY A 334 -0.72 19.68 2.04
C GLY A 334 0.00 18.81 3.07
N ASP A 335 -0.48 18.86 4.30
CA ASP A 335 0.18 18.17 5.43
C ASP A 335 0.03 16.64 5.39
N PHE A 336 -0.93 16.13 4.64
CA PHE A 336 -1.19 14.69 4.49
C PHE A 336 -0.53 14.06 3.26
N CYS A 337 0.42 14.75 2.63
CA CYS A 337 1.06 14.33 1.39
C CYS A 337 2.07 13.18 1.56
N THR A 338 2.33 12.68 2.78
CA THR A 338 3.28 11.58 3.02
C THR A 338 2.70 10.48 3.91
N ILE A 339 3.14 9.25 3.68
CA ILE A 339 2.77 8.08 4.49
C ILE A 339 3.18 8.30 5.95
N SER A 340 4.39 8.79 6.19
CA SER A 340 4.94 9.03 7.52
C SER A 340 4.07 9.98 8.36
N ARG A 341 3.63 11.09 7.75
CA ARG A 341 2.71 12.04 8.42
C ARG A 341 1.35 11.42 8.71
N ASN A 342 0.77 10.71 7.73
CA ASN A 342 -0.51 10.02 7.92
C ASN A 342 -0.42 8.94 9.00
N ARG A 343 0.65 8.15 9.03
CA ARG A 343 0.88 7.14 10.08
C ARG A 343 0.97 7.79 11.46
N THR A 344 1.66 8.92 11.58
CA THR A 344 1.76 9.68 12.84
C THR A 344 0.39 10.12 13.34
N ILE A 345 -0.43 10.71 12.48
CA ILE A 345 -1.80 11.13 12.82
C ILE A 345 -2.70 9.94 13.14
N ASN A 346 -2.64 8.88 12.33
CA ASN A 346 -3.43 7.67 12.56
C ASN A 346 -3.10 7.04 13.92
N LYS A 347 -1.83 7.01 14.32
CA LYS A 347 -1.41 6.56 15.65
C LYS A 347 -1.95 7.46 16.74
N SER A 348 -1.81 8.78 16.59
CA SER A 348 -2.34 9.75 17.54
C SER A 348 -3.85 9.58 17.73
N ARG A 349 -4.62 9.46 16.64
CA ARG A 349 -6.07 9.22 16.68
C ARG A 349 -6.42 7.96 17.50
N ARG A 350 -5.73 6.86 17.25
CA ARG A 350 -5.96 5.58 17.96
C ARG A 350 -5.67 5.72 19.46
N LEU A 351 -4.53 6.32 19.84
CA LEU A 351 -4.14 6.48 21.24
C LEU A 351 -5.08 7.41 21.99
N ILE A 352 -5.42 8.56 21.42
CA ILE A 352 -6.36 9.52 22.01
C ILE A 352 -7.72 8.85 22.21
N ARG A 353 -8.21 8.12 21.20
CA ARG A 353 -9.47 7.40 21.31
C ARG A 353 -9.45 6.39 22.46
N ILE A 354 -8.42 5.53 22.54
CA ILE A 354 -8.28 4.54 23.62
C ILE A 354 -8.31 5.22 25.00
N ALA A 355 -7.64 6.35 25.14
CA ALA A 355 -7.60 7.09 26.41
C ALA A 355 -8.94 7.75 26.78
N LEU A 356 -9.74 8.13 25.79
CA LEU A 356 -11.04 8.75 26.02
C LEU A 356 -12.20 7.76 26.15
N LEU A 357 -12.06 6.52 25.65
CA LEU A 357 -13.12 5.50 25.74
C LEU A 357 -13.64 5.24 27.17
N PRO A 358 -12.82 5.22 28.24
CA PRO A 358 -13.31 5.01 29.60
C PRO A 358 -14.25 6.11 30.10
N TYR A 359 -14.24 7.29 29.47
CA TYR A 359 -15.10 8.42 29.84
C TYR A 359 -16.44 8.42 29.11
N VAL A 360 -16.64 7.54 28.12
CA VAL A 360 -17.94 7.39 27.46
C VAL A 360 -18.96 6.88 28.44
N ASN A 361 -20.11 7.59 28.53
CA ASN A 361 -21.20 7.35 29.51
C ASN A 361 -20.81 7.50 30.99
N SER A 362 -19.62 8.06 31.30
CA SER A 362 -19.25 8.37 32.67
C SER A 362 -19.92 9.66 33.14
N PRO A 363 -20.13 9.84 34.46
CA PRO A 363 -20.59 11.10 35.00
C PRO A 363 -19.56 12.20 34.78
N ILE A 364 -19.92 13.23 34.03
CA ILE A 364 -19.07 14.38 33.71
C ILE A 364 -19.47 15.56 34.56
N LYS A 365 -18.48 16.29 35.11
CA LYS A 365 -18.75 17.52 35.89
C LYS A 365 -19.07 18.66 34.91
N VAL A 366 -20.28 19.20 35.05
CA VAL A 366 -20.75 20.35 34.29
C VAL A 366 -20.78 21.60 35.15
N ASP A 367 -20.62 22.75 34.54
CA ASP A 367 -20.82 24.04 35.18
C ASP A 367 -22.35 24.29 35.34
N PRO A 368 -22.85 24.46 36.57
CA PRO A 368 -24.28 24.64 36.78
C PRO A 368 -24.85 25.92 36.17
N SER A 369 -23.99 26.90 35.84
CA SER A 369 -24.44 28.19 35.31
C SER A 369 -24.75 28.15 33.81
N ASN A 370 -24.08 27.30 33.05
CA ASN A 370 -24.18 27.27 31.57
C ASN A 370 -24.34 25.86 30.97
N GLY A 371 -24.28 24.79 31.77
CA GLY A 371 -24.41 23.42 31.33
C GLY A 371 -23.20 22.88 30.51
N ASN A 372 -22.15 23.67 30.40
CA ASN A 372 -20.91 23.23 29.71
C ASN A 372 -20.03 22.39 30.65
N LEU A 373 -18.99 21.75 30.09
CA LEU A 373 -17.98 21.09 30.89
C LEU A 373 -17.34 22.08 31.87
N SER A 374 -17.21 21.67 33.14
CA SER A 374 -16.49 22.50 34.11
C SER A 374 -15.03 22.69 33.70
N SER A 375 -14.45 23.85 34.01
CA SER A 375 -13.04 24.14 33.70
C SER A 375 -12.08 23.08 34.26
N ALA A 376 -12.37 22.54 35.43
CA ALA A 376 -11.61 21.46 36.04
C ALA A 376 -11.66 20.16 35.17
N GLN A 377 -12.83 19.85 34.63
CA GLN A 377 -12.97 18.67 33.76
C GLN A 377 -12.25 18.86 32.41
N VAL A 378 -12.31 20.06 31.84
CA VAL A 378 -11.56 20.43 30.63
C VAL A 378 -10.05 20.26 30.85
N THR A 379 -9.53 20.78 31.98
CA THR A 379 -8.10 20.64 32.32
C THR A 379 -7.67 19.18 32.46
N VAL A 380 -8.51 18.31 33.04
CA VAL A 380 -8.23 16.88 33.15
C VAL A 380 -8.08 16.26 31.75
N PHE A 381 -9.00 16.53 30.81
CA PHE A 381 -8.92 16.01 29.47
C PHE A 381 -7.72 16.58 28.68
N GLU A 382 -7.48 17.90 28.81
CA GLU A 382 -6.33 18.53 28.16
C GLU A 382 -5.00 17.92 28.62
N ASN A 383 -4.84 17.70 29.93
CA ASN A 383 -3.61 17.09 30.46
C ASN A 383 -3.48 15.63 29.99
N LEU A 384 -4.55 14.84 30.01
CA LEU A 384 -4.56 13.47 29.48
C LEU A 384 -4.11 13.43 28.01
N LEU A 385 -4.66 14.32 27.19
CA LEU A 385 -4.31 14.38 25.76
C LEU A 385 -2.89 14.88 25.53
N LYS A 386 -2.44 15.88 26.31
CA LYS A 386 -1.06 16.37 26.27
C LYS A 386 -0.06 15.28 26.62
N ASP A 387 -0.31 14.51 27.67
CA ASP A 387 0.57 13.43 28.11
C ASP A 387 0.73 12.36 27.01
N ILE A 388 -0.37 12.02 26.33
CA ILE A 388 -0.35 11.07 25.21
C ILE A 388 0.45 11.61 24.05
N LEU A 389 0.21 12.86 23.64
CA LEU A 389 0.92 13.48 22.52
C LEU A 389 2.41 13.69 22.84
N LEU A 390 2.75 14.07 24.09
CA LEU A 390 4.13 14.17 24.54
C LEU A 390 4.82 12.81 24.56
N SER A 391 4.13 11.74 24.94
CA SER A 391 4.70 10.39 24.85
C SER A 391 5.06 9.98 23.43
N LEU A 392 4.28 10.41 22.44
CA LEU A 392 4.60 10.19 21.02
C LEU A 392 5.83 10.97 20.57
N ILE A 393 6.06 12.16 21.11
CA ILE A 393 7.25 12.99 20.84
C ILE A 393 8.48 12.38 21.49
N HIS A 394 8.39 11.99 22.77
CA HIS A 394 9.53 11.44 23.52
C HIS A 394 9.98 10.03 23.09
N ILE A 395 9.09 9.25 22.49
CA ILE A 395 9.47 7.97 21.87
C ILE A 395 10.40 8.20 20.64
N SER A 396 10.46 9.41 20.13
CA SER A 396 11.23 9.81 18.96
C SER A 396 12.58 10.50 19.27
N GLU A 397 12.90 10.77 20.52
CA GLU A 397 14.22 11.27 20.90
C GLU A 397 15.16 10.12 21.23
N PRO A 398 16.37 10.07 20.62
CA PRO A 398 17.37 9.04 20.85
C PRO A 398 17.97 9.12 22.26
#